data_397a5ab3be492c19d811be1dc25fea44
#
_entry.id   397a5ab3be492c19d811be1dc25fea44
#
_cell.length_a   1.000
_cell.length_b   1.000
_cell.length_c   1.000
_cell.angle_alpha   90.00
_cell.angle_beta   90.00
_cell.angle_gamma   90.00
#
_symmetry.space_group_name_H-M   'P 1'
#
loop_
_entity.id
_entity.type
_entity.pdbx_description
1 polymer ?
#
loop_
_entity_poly.entity_id
_entity_poly.type
_entity_poly.pdbx_seq_one_letter_code
_entity_poly.pdbx_strand_id
1 'polypeptide(L)'
;MASKTIARTLQIHGGFIKEIYDAVGDQPFTAGHLATIGVDIPPGVCLSRFRNAGIFTLVGRSAGQKAIWRLSPVVLEYCATQEVTA
;
A
#
# COMPACT_ATOMS: atom_id res chain seq x y z
N MET A 1 8.46 -7.34 -14.32
CA MET A 1 7.16 -7.48 -15.01
C MET A 1 6.04 -7.46 -13.98
N ALA A 2 5.11 -6.55 -14.14
CA ALA A 2 3.97 -6.50 -13.22
C ALA A 2 3.11 -7.73 -13.39
N SER A 3 2.77 -8.41 -12.30
CA SER A 3 1.92 -9.57 -12.34
C SER A 3 0.47 -9.16 -12.60
N LYS A 4 -0.33 -10.09 -13.11
CA LYS A 4 -1.77 -9.85 -13.28
C LYS A 4 -2.43 -9.56 -11.94
N THR A 5 -1.92 -10.16 -10.86
CA THR A 5 -2.44 -9.94 -9.50
C THR A 5 -2.24 -8.49 -9.07
N ILE A 6 -1.06 -7.92 -9.33
CA ILE A 6 -0.79 -6.52 -9.00
C ILE A 6 -1.74 -5.60 -9.76
N ALA A 7 -1.85 -5.78 -11.07
CA ALA A 7 -2.72 -4.95 -11.91
C ALA A 7 -4.17 -5.03 -11.45
N ARG A 8 -4.65 -6.23 -11.15
CA ARG A 8 -6.03 -6.43 -10.71
C ARG A 8 -6.28 -5.77 -9.35
N THR A 9 -5.34 -5.90 -8.42
CA THR A 9 -5.47 -5.29 -7.10
C THR A 9 -5.47 -3.77 -7.20
N LEU A 10 -4.62 -3.20 -8.04
CA LEU A 10 -4.62 -1.76 -8.27
C LEU A 10 -5.94 -1.29 -8.89
N GLN A 11 -6.54 -2.10 -9.76
CA GLN A 11 -7.82 -1.76 -10.36
C GLN A 11 -8.95 -1.77 -9.32
N ILE A 12 -8.97 -2.76 -8.44
CA ILE A 12 -10.04 -2.92 -7.46
C ILE A 12 -9.86 -1.97 -6.26
N HIS A 13 -8.63 -1.84 -5.78
CA HIS A 13 -8.32 -1.10 -4.55
C HIS A 13 -7.47 0.15 -4.82
N GLY A 14 -7.44 0.64 -6.04
CA GLY A 14 -6.58 1.75 -6.43
C GLY A 14 -6.81 3.01 -5.60
N GLY A 15 -8.05 3.30 -5.24
CA GLY A 15 -8.37 4.47 -4.42
C GLY A 15 -7.72 4.41 -3.06
N PHE A 16 -7.80 3.27 -2.39
CA PHE A 16 -7.19 3.08 -1.08
C PHE A 16 -5.66 3.13 -1.18
N ILE A 17 -5.09 2.48 -2.20
CA ILE A 17 -3.64 2.47 -2.41
C ILE A 17 -3.13 3.88 -2.69
N LYS A 18 -3.88 4.65 -3.48
CA LYS A 18 -3.53 6.05 -3.76
C LYS A 18 -3.56 6.90 -2.50
N GLU A 19 -4.53 6.67 -1.60
CA GLU A 19 -4.57 7.37 -0.32
C GLU A 19 -3.33 7.08 0.52
N ILE A 20 -2.89 5.82 0.54
CA ILE A 20 -1.66 5.45 1.24
C ILE A 20 -0.47 6.17 0.62
N TYR A 21 -0.39 6.17 -0.70
CA TYR A 21 0.71 6.83 -1.42
C TYR A 21 0.73 8.33 -1.11
N ASP A 22 -0.41 8.98 -1.14
CA ASP A 22 -0.50 10.43 -0.86
C ASP A 22 -0.11 10.75 0.59
N ALA A 23 -0.38 9.83 1.51
CA ALA A 23 -0.10 10.05 2.93
C ALA A 23 1.34 9.74 3.31
N VAL A 24 1.91 8.65 2.81
CA VAL A 24 3.23 8.17 3.26
C VAL A 24 4.27 8.10 2.13
N GLY A 25 3.86 8.11 0.87
CA GLY A 25 4.78 8.00 -0.25
C GLY A 25 5.56 6.69 -0.20
N ASP A 26 6.88 6.78 -0.16
CA ASP A 26 7.78 5.62 -0.11
C ASP A 26 8.21 5.26 1.31
N GLN A 27 7.62 5.90 2.33
CA GLN A 27 8.00 5.67 3.72
C GLN A 27 7.33 4.41 4.28
N PRO A 28 7.98 3.73 5.23
CA PRO A 28 7.36 2.60 5.91
C PRO A 28 6.15 3.02 6.73
N PHE A 29 5.18 2.12 6.88
CA PHE A 29 3.97 2.39 7.65
C PHE A 29 3.45 1.12 8.30
N THR A 30 2.61 1.29 9.33
CA THR A 30 1.86 0.20 9.95
C THR A 30 0.38 0.50 9.82
N ALA A 31 -0.48 -0.49 10.09
CA ALA A 31 -1.92 -0.28 10.09
C ALA A 31 -2.32 0.81 11.08
N GLY A 32 -1.71 0.81 12.27
CA GLY A 32 -1.97 1.83 13.27
C GLY A 32 -1.55 3.23 12.83
N HIS A 33 -0.43 3.32 12.12
CA HIS A 33 0.03 4.60 11.58
C HIS A 33 -0.98 5.17 10.56
N LEU A 34 -1.48 4.31 9.67
CA LEU A 34 -2.48 4.74 8.69
C LEU A 34 -3.73 5.30 9.38
N ALA A 35 -4.20 4.63 10.43
CA ALA A 35 -5.36 5.12 11.19
C ALA A 35 -5.06 6.47 11.82
N THR A 36 -3.86 6.67 12.36
CA THR A 36 -3.45 7.91 13.00
C THR A 36 -3.44 9.10 12.02
N ILE A 37 -3.04 8.87 10.79
CA ILE A 37 -2.96 9.94 9.78
C ILE A 37 -4.25 10.09 8.96
N GLY A 38 -5.31 9.38 9.34
CA GLY A 38 -6.61 9.56 8.71
C GLY A 38 -6.89 8.70 7.48
N VAL A 39 -6.07 7.69 7.24
CA VAL A 39 -6.31 6.74 6.15
C VAL A 39 -7.14 5.58 6.70
N ASP A 40 -8.40 5.49 6.30
CA ASP A 40 -9.28 4.42 6.75
C ASP A 40 -9.04 3.15 5.95
N ILE A 41 -8.89 2.03 6.66
CA ILE A 41 -8.79 0.73 6.03
C ILE A 41 -10.21 0.23 5.75
N PRO A 42 -10.59 -0.02 4.48
CA PRO A 42 -11.94 -0.46 4.16
C PRO A 42 -12.28 -1.78 4.85
N PRO A 43 -13.55 -1.99 5.24
CA PRO A 43 -13.98 -3.26 5.82
C PRO A 43 -13.65 -4.43 4.89
N GLY A 44 -13.18 -5.53 5.45
CA GLY A 44 -12.85 -6.72 4.70
C GLY A 44 -11.49 -6.70 4.02
N VAL A 45 -10.77 -5.57 4.08
CA VAL A 45 -9.42 -5.48 3.52
C VAL A 45 -8.41 -6.02 4.53
N CYS A 46 -7.55 -6.92 4.07
CA CYS A 46 -6.46 -7.46 4.88
C CYS A 46 -5.14 -7.03 4.27
N LEU A 47 -4.32 -6.30 5.03
CA LEU A 47 -3.05 -5.78 4.53
C LEU A 47 -2.08 -6.90 4.12
N SER A 48 -2.16 -8.05 4.79
CA SER A 48 -1.33 -9.21 4.44
C SER A 48 -1.61 -9.69 3.01
N ARG A 49 -2.85 -9.57 2.56
CA ARG A 49 -3.19 -9.94 1.18
C ARG A 49 -2.53 -9.02 0.17
N PHE A 50 -2.38 -7.75 0.50
CA PHE A 50 -1.69 -6.79 -0.36
C PHE A 50 -0.20 -7.14 -0.47
N ARG A 51 0.40 -7.62 0.61
CA ARG A 51 1.77 -8.16 0.54
C ARG A 51 1.84 -9.35 -0.40
N ASN A 52 0.92 -10.30 -0.25
CA ASN A 52 0.90 -11.50 -1.10
C ASN A 52 0.65 -11.16 -2.56
N ALA A 53 -0.10 -10.08 -2.82
CA ALA A 53 -0.37 -9.62 -4.18
C ALA A 53 0.78 -8.82 -4.78
N GLY A 54 1.82 -8.49 -4.00
CA GLY A 54 2.95 -7.71 -4.48
C GLY A 54 2.78 -6.20 -4.37
N ILE A 55 1.71 -5.75 -3.69
CA ILE A 55 1.44 -4.32 -3.51
C ILE A 55 2.28 -3.75 -2.37
N PHE A 56 2.42 -4.49 -1.27
CA PHE A 56 3.23 -4.10 -0.12
C PHE A 56 4.47 -4.98 -0.02
N THR A 57 5.56 -4.39 0.45
CA THR A 57 6.77 -5.13 0.84
C THR A 57 6.84 -5.12 2.36
N LEU A 58 7.09 -6.27 2.97
CA LEU A 58 7.29 -6.36 4.42
C LEU A 58 8.70 -5.86 4.73
N VAL A 59 8.79 -4.76 5.48
CA VAL A 59 10.06 -4.17 5.88
C VAL A 59 10.60 -4.86 7.13
N GLY A 60 9.70 -5.20 8.06
CA GLY A 60 10.07 -5.82 9.32
C GLY A 60 8.88 -5.84 10.26
N ARG A 61 9.17 -5.97 11.56
CA ARG A 61 8.14 -5.93 12.59
C ARG A 61 8.56 -4.98 13.69
N SER A 62 7.58 -4.28 14.26
CA SER A 62 7.80 -3.38 15.38
C SER A 62 8.03 -4.18 16.66
N ALA A 63 8.37 -3.48 17.75
CA ALA A 63 8.56 -4.11 19.07
C ALA A 63 7.32 -4.87 19.53
N GLY A 64 6.12 -4.45 19.09
CA GLY A 64 4.87 -5.14 19.39
C GLY A 64 4.50 -6.22 18.39
N GLN A 65 5.45 -6.66 17.56
CA GLN A 65 5.24 -7.69 16.53
C GLN A 65 4.28 -7.27 15.43
N LYS A 66 4.01 -5.99 15.29
CA LYS A 66 3.14 -5.48 14.23
C LYS A 66 3.94 -5.35 12.94
N ALA A 67 3.36 -5.79 11.83
CA ALA A 67 4.01 -5.73 10.54
C ALA A 67 4.23 -4.28 10.10
N ILE A 68 5.44 -4.01 9.62
CA ILE A 68 5.80 -2.72 9.03
C ILE A 68 5.85 -2.92 7.52
N TRP A 69 5.01 -2.17 6.81
CA TRP A 69 4.84 -2.29 5.37
C TRP A 69 5.46 -1.12 4.65
N ARG A 70 5.72 -1.32 3.37
CA ARG A 70 6.14 -0.25 2.46
C ARG A 70 5.52 -0.56 1.11
N LEU A 71 5.11 0.48 0.38
CA LEU A 71 4.61 0.27 -0.98
C LEU A 71 5.73 -0.29 -1.85
N SER A 72 5.42 -1.30 -2.67
CA SER A 72 6.43 -1.90 -3.53
C SER A 72 6.85 -0.91 -4.62
N PRO A 73 8.07 -1.06 -5.19
CA PRO A 73 8.54 -0.14 -6.22
C PRO A 73 7.61 -0.01 -7.43
N VAL A 74 6.97 -1.10 -7.84
CA VAL A 74 6.05 -1.07 -8.98
C VAL A 74 4.81 -0.25 -8.67
N VAL A 75 4.34 -0.27 -7.42
CA VAL A 75 3.20 0.53 -6.98
C VAL A 75 3.57 2.00 -6.89
N LEU A 76 4.76 2.30 -6.37
CA LEU A 76 5.25 3.68 -6.30
C LEU A 76 5.33 4.29 -7.69
N GLU A 77 5.84 3.54 -8.66
CA GLU A 77 5.94 3.99 -10.03
C GLU A 77 4.55 4.21 -10.65
N TYR A 78 3.61 3.29 -10.40
CA TYR A 78 2.24 3.41 -10.88
C TYR A 78 1.57 4.68 -10.34
N CYS A 79 1.69 4.93 -9.03
CA CYS A 79 1.06 6.10 -8.41
C CYS A 79 1.70 7.40 -8.89
N ALA A 80 3.02 7.42 -9.04
CA ALA A 80 3.71 8.60 -9.57
C ALA A 80 3.29 8.92 -10.99
N THR A 81 3.10 7.89 -11.82
CA THR A 81 2.62 8.06 -13.19
C THR A 81 1.20 8.64 -13.21
N GLN A 82 0.33 8.20 -12.31
CA GLN A 82 -1.02 8.74 -12.20
C GLN A 82 -1.02 10.22 -11.83
N GLU A 83 -0.11 10.64 -10.97
CA GLU A 83 0.00 12.06 -10.60
C GLU A 83 0.44 12.91 -11.77
N VAL A 84 1.37 12.42 -12.59
CA VAL A 84 1.88 13.17 -13.73
C VAL A 84 0.80 13.42 -14.77
N THR A 85 -0.15 12.53 -14.90
CA THR A 85 -1.22 12.65 -15.90
C THR A 85 -2.41 13.48 -15.44
N ALA A 86 -2.38 13.95 -14.22
CA ALA A 86 -3.50 14.73 -13.68
C ALA A 86 -3.65 16.09 -14.36
#